data_fceb6a05d105fe5d79221c1743d9cec5
#
_entry.id   fceb6a05d105fe5d79221c1743d9cec5
#
_cell.length_a   1.000
_cell.length_b   1.000
_cell.length_c   1.000
_cell.angle_alpha   90.00
_cell.angle_beta   90.00
_cell.angle_gamma   90.00
#
_symmetry.space_group_name_H-M   'P 1'
#
loop_
_entity.id
_entity.type
_entity.pdbx_description
1 polymer ?
#
loop_
_entity_poly.entity_id
_entity_poly.type
_entity_poly.pdbx_seq_one_letter_code
_entity_poly.pdbx_strand_id
1 'polypeptide(L)'
;MPIDHFPSSTRYEPHTNATFSQRYFYDDSYYKPGGPVFLYIGGETSGEYRFSNLQTGIIQILMEATNGLGVILENRYYGESCPFASSTTDELRFLTTEQTIADNAYFAQHATFPTIDSSLNAPNAPWILYGGSLAGAQTAFSLKTYGGDDGILWGGIASSGTTKAELAYVEWYDPIQKYGPQDCVGSINAIIDKIDFVRSTGNTTAVREMKAIFGLEALENDGDFAMTIAFPLGGPMFYPTNNWQELNWNPEYNSEDFWDFCSNVTNLDAPENITQIDYSLAQHTNGEPWTNLGNYANYIKKHIVPLCDGAAIDSTACFGTQNESYWAETSNSGSRSYLYSTCTESGTYQAARPYGPPLISRALQVPYTQQWCTWAFPAGEYNSIPATPELWRYNKYGGYEVVAERLARIDGEQDVWLDLCYHSSNAPGRVTANAEEAEQHPQLLITGAGHHWDSYGILDVAAEPQFIREAHRWEIRTVRRWLDEWKGKRQSGKSE
;
A
#
# COMPACT_ATOMS: atom_id res chain seq x y z
N MET A 1 -20.90 -6.77 13.05
CA MET A 1 -20.66 -7.01 11.63
C MET A 1 -20.83 -8.51 11.34
N PRO A 2 -21.52 -8.96 10.30
CA PRO A 2 -21.52 -10.36 9.90
C PRO A 2 -20.12 -10.85 9.53
N ILE A 3 -19.76 -12.07 9.92
CA ILE A 3 -18.51 -12.68 9.47
C ILE A 3 -18.63 -13.02 7.98
N ASP A 4 -19.78 -13.55 7.57
CA ASP A 4 -20.09 -13.96 6.20
C ASP A 4 -21.29 -13.18 5.66
N HIS A 5 -21.04 -12.34 4.65
CA HIS A 5 -22.08 -11.58 3.93
C HIS A 5 -22.73 -12.39 2.80
N PHE A 6 -22.17 -13.55 2.43
CA PHE A 6 -22.56 -14.27 1.22
C PHE A 6 -22.94 -15.74 1.53
N PRO A 7 -24.03 -15.98 2.28
CA PRO A 7 -24.40 -17.33 2.73
C PRO A 7 -24.84 -18.28 1.59
N SER A 8 -24.87 -17.82 0.36
CA SER A 8 -25.15 -18.65 -0.83
C SER A 8 -23.94 -18.95 -1.68
N SER A 9 -22.76 -18.42 -1.33
CA SER A 9 -21.53 -18.59 -2.09
C SER A 9 -20.76 -19.83 -1.63
N THR A 10 -20.53 -20.78 -2.51
CA THR A 10 -19.72 -21.98 -2.17
C THR A 10 -18.28 -21.66 -1.75
N ARG A 11 -17.81 -20.45 -2.01
CA ARG A 11 -16.47 -20.00 -1.62
C ARG A 11 -16.22 -20.01 -0.11
N TYR A 12 -17.28 -19.75 0.68
CA TYR A 12 -17.17 -19.51 2.11
C TYR A 12 -17.65 -20.67 2.98
N GLU A 13 -17.91 -21.84 2.36
CA GLU A 13 -18.32 -23.03 3.09
C GLU A 13 -17.20 -23.55 4.03
N PRO A 14 -17.57 -24.01 5.26
CA PRO A 14 -18.92 -23.95 5.85
C PRO A 14 -19.28 -22.51 6.24
N HIS A 15 -20.53 -22.13 5.94
CA HIS A 15 -21.05 -20.80 6.25
C HIS A 15 -21.24 -20.58 7.76
N THR A 16 -21.31 -19.30 8.17
CA THR A 16 -21.61 -18.91 9.54
C THR A 16 -22.56 -17.73 9.59
N ASN A 17 -23.51 -17.77 10.54
CA ASN A 17 -24.35 -16.63 10.88
C ASN A 17 -23.78 -15.82 12.07
N ALA A 18 -22.57 -16.13 12.50
CA ALA A 18 -21.93 -15.41 13.57
C ALA A 18 -21.55 -13.99 13.15
N THR A 19 -21.40 -13.14 14.15
CA THR A 19 -20.99 -11.75 14.00
C THR A 19 -19.70 -11.51 14.79
N PHE A 20 -18.99 -10.45 14.44
CA PHE A 20 -17.84 -9.98 15.19
C PHE A 20 -17.95 -8.49 15.47
N SER A 21 -17.21 -8.00 16.47
CA SER A 21 -17.07 -6.59 16.75
C SER A 21 -16.06 -5.97 15.78
N GLN A 22 -16.51 -5.06 14.92
CA GLN A 22 -15.63 -4.29 14.06
C GLN A 22 -15.48 -2.89 14.64
N ARG A 23 -14.25 -2.49 14.91
CA ARG A 23 -13.93 -1.22 15.55
C ARG A 23 -14.05 -0.06 14.57
N TYR A 24 -14.59 1.05 15.03
CA TYR A 24 -14.60 2.31 14.31
C TYR A 24 -14.37 3.49 15.25
N PHE A 25 -13.93 4.59 14.70
CA PHE A 25 -13.71 5.86 15.39
C PHE A 25 -14.44 6.96 14.63
N TYR A 26 -14.91 7.99 15.33
CA TYR A 26 -15.57 9.09 14.65
C TYR A 26 -15.28 10.42 15.34
N ASP A 27 -15.42 11.50 14.58
CA ASP A 27 -15.33 12.89 15.02
C ASP A 27 -16.55 13.67 14.47
N ASP A 28 -17.33 14.29 15.38
CA ASP A 28 -18.50 15.07 15.08
C ASP A 28 -18.31 16.57 15.33
N SER A 29 -17.08 17.03 15.58
CA SER A 29 -16.78 18.42 15.95
C SER A 29 -17.21 19.44 14.89
N TYR A 30 -17.24 19.06 13.62
CA TYR A 30 -17.72 19.89 12.51
C TYR A 30 -19.15 19.57 12.07
N TYR A 31 -19.75 18.49 12.59
CA TYR A 31 -21.01 18.02 12.09
C TYR A 31 -22.16 18.98 12.39
N LYS A 32 -23.01 19.23 11.37
CA LYS A 32 -24.31 19.90 11.50
C LYS A 32 -25.40 19.07 10.82
N PRO A 33 -26.63 19.12 11.34
CA PRO A 33 -27.74 18.37 10.75
C PRO A 33 -27.87 18.58 9.24
N GLY A 34 -27.87 17.46 8.50
CA GLY A 34 -27.91 17.45 7.04
C GLY A 34 -26.54 17.40 6.36
N GLY A 35 -25.45 17.41 7.13
CA GLY A 35 -24.10 17.16 6.64
C GLY A 35 -23.88 15.70 6.21
N PRO A 36 -22.86 15.43 5.37
CA PRO A 36 -22.49 14.10 4.93
C PRO A 36 -21.81 13.28 6.03
N VAL A 37 -21.70 11.97 5.80
CA VAL A 37 -20.80 11.09 6.53
C VAL A 37 -19.61 10.73 5.63
N PHE A 38 -18.40 11.05 6.08
CA PHE A 38 -17.16 10.63 5.44
C PHE A 38 -16.67 9.37 6.10
N LEU A 39 -16.57 8.28 5.33
CA LEU A 39 -16.06 7.00 5.77
C LEU A 39 -14.65 6.81 5.25
N TYR A 40 -13.65 6.98 6.13
CA TYR A 40 -12.28 6.60 5.87
C TYR A 40 -12.10 5.10 6.08
N ILE A 41 -11.73 4.38 5.04
CA ILE A 41 -11.43 2.94 5.11
C ILE A 41 -10.04 2.77 5.69
N GLY A 42 -9.91 2.04 6.82
CA GLY A 42 -8.66 1.92 7.59
C GLY A 42 -7.51 1.22 6.85
N GLY A 43 -7.83 0.41 5.83
CA GLY A 43 -6.83 -0.31 5.04
C GLY A 43 -6.21 -1.48 5.81
N GLU A 44 -4.93 -1.71 5.54
CA GLU A 44 -4.17 -2.88 6.01
C GLU A 44 -3.46 -2.67 7.36
N THR A 45 -4.00 -1.78 8.20
CA THR A 45 -3.43 -1.49 9.51
C THR A 45 -4.52 -1.25 10.56
N SER A 46 -4.12 -1.06 11.84
CA SER A 46 -5.04 -0.61 12.88
C SER A 46 -5.62 0.76 12.54
N GLY A 47 -6.93 0.93 12.79
CA GLY A 47 -7.61 2.21 12.61
C GLY A 47 -7.05 3.34 13.46
N GLU A 48 -6.37 3.04 14.56
CA GLU A 48 -5.70 4.03 15.42
C GLU A 48 -4.61 4.80 14.69
N TYR A 49 -3.87 4.16 13.79
CA TYR A 49 -2.83 4.82 12.98
C TYR A 49 -3.40 5.79 11.93
N ARG A 50 -4.73 5.86 11.81
CA ARG A 50 -5.43 6.76 10.89
C ARG A 50 -6.02 8.00 11.55
N PHE A 51 -5.85 8.19 12.86
CA PHE A 51 -6.43 9.32 13.60
C PHE A 51 -6.05 10.68 13.05
N SER A 52 -4.86 10.84 12.52
CA SER A 52 -4.44 12.08 11.87
C SER A 52 -5.41 12.52 10.77
N ASN A 53 -6.06 11.59 10.07
CA ASN A 53 -7.05 11.92 9.04
C ASN A 53 -8.31 12.60 9.60
N LEU A 54 -8.72 12.29 10.84
CA LEU A 54 -9.82 12.99 11.52
C LEU A 54 -9.40 14.32 12.13
N GLN A 55 -8.11 14.52 12.44
CA GLN A 55 -7.61 15.63 13.22
C GLN A 55 -7.01 16.76 12.36
N THR A 56 -6.26 16.40 11.33
CA THR A 56 -5.51 17.34 10.48
C THR A 56 -5.52 16.98 8.99
N GLY A 57 -5.82 15.72 8.64
CA GLY A 57 -5.78 15.22 7.26
C GLY A 57 -7.08 15.44 6.49
N ILE A 58 -7.20 14.74 5.37
CA ILE A 58 -8.25 14.96 4.37
C ILE A 58 -9.68 14.84 4.94
N ILE A 59 -9.93 13.94 5.89
CA ILE A 59 -11.27 13.81 6.48
C ILE A 59 -11.62 15.05 7.29
N GLN A 60 -10.69 15.57 8.10
CA GLN A 60 -10.88 16.81 8.84
C GLN A 60 -11.18 17.98 7.86
N ILE A 61 -10.40 18.10 6.79
CA ILE A 61 -10.57 19.13 5.76
C ILE A 61 -11.96 19.06 5.11
N LEU A 62 -12.41 17.85 4.77
CA LEU A 62 -13.73 17.65 4.16
C LEU A 62 -14.88 17.87 5.15
N MET A 63 -14.73 17.42 6.42
CA MET A 63 -15.70 17.71 7.48
C MET A 63 -15.92 19.20 7.67
N GLU A 64 -14.85 19.96 7.84
CA GLU A 64 -14.90 21.41 8.01
C GLU A 64 -15.54 22.10 6.80
N ALA A 65 -15.14 21.70 5.59
CA ALA A 65 -15.63 22.30 4.35
C ALA A 65 -17.12 22.05 4.07
N THR A 66 -17.74 21.02 4.68
CA THR A 66 -19.08 20.54 4.32
C THR A 66 -20.03 20.37 5.52
N ASN A 67 -19.59 20.66 6.74
CA ASN A 67 -20.27 20.36 8.01
C ASN A 67 -20.56 18.84 8.15
N GLY A 68 -19.59 18.01 7.77
CA GLY A 68 -19.72 16.55 7.77
C GLY A 68 -19.32 15.90 9.10
N LEU A 69 -19.65 14.62 9.23
CA LEU A 69 -19.17 13.69 10.24
C LEU A 69 -18.04 12.87 9.64
N GLY A 70 -16.92 12.73 10.34
CA GLY A 70 -15.82 11.85 9.93
C GLY A 70 -15.84 10.53 10.69
N VAL A 71 -15.56 9.44 9.99
CA VAL A 71 -15.50 8.08 10.55
C VAL A 71 -14.30 7.36 9.99
N ILE A 72 -13.56 6.63 10.84
CA ILE A 72 -12.58 5.63 10.42
C ILE A 72 -13.17 4.26 10.73
N LEU A 73 -13.28 3.40 9.71
CA LEU A 73 -13.67 2.00 9.88
C LEU A 73 -12.43 1.12 9.75
N GLU A 74 -12.07 0.42 10.81
CA GLU A 74 -11.00 -0.56 10.79
C GLU A 74 -11.41 -1.79 9.96
N ASN A 75 -10.55 -2.25 9.06
CA ASN A 75 -10.85 -3.41 8.22
C ASN A 75 -10.92 -4.69 9.04
N ARG A 76 -11.76 -5.65 8.58
CA ARG A 76 -11.73 -7.01 9.14
C ARG A 76 -10.33 -7.60 9.12
N TYR A 77 -9.95 -8.35 10.16
CA TYR A 77 -8.63 -8.96 10.41
C TYR A 77 -7.48 -7.99 10.64
N TYR A 78 -7.76 -6.71 10.85
CA TYR A 78 -6.75 -5.72 11.23
C TYR A 78 -7.08 -5.10 12.59
N GLY A 79 -6.05 -4.65 13.31
CA GLY A 79 -6.19 -4.07 14.64
C GLY A 79 -6.97 -5.00 15.60
N GLU A 80 -8.05 -4.49 16.17
CA GLU A 80 -8.94 -5.25 17.06
C GLU A 80 -10.14 -5.88 16.34
N SER A 81 -10.27 -5.69 15.02
CA SER A 81 -11.41 -6.12 14.21
C SER A 81 -11.23 -7.53 13.65
N CYS A 82 -10.79 -8.47 14.49
CA CYS A 82 -10.57 -9.86 14.11
C CYS A 82 -11.83 -10.71 14.35
N PRO A 83 -12.39 -11.36 13.29
CA PRO A 83 -13.55 -12.24 13.45
C PRO A 83 -13.30 -13.48 14.30
N PHE A 84 -12.04 -13.93 14.39
CA PHE A 84 -11.62 -15.13 15.12
C PHE A 84 -10.44 -14.82 16.04
N ALA A 85 -10.23 -15.71 17.03
CA ALA A 85 -9.12 -15.57 17.98
C ALA A 85 -7.73 -15.87 17.35
N SER A 86 -7.71 -16.51 16.18
CA SER A 86 -6.51 -16.83 15.42
C SER A 86 -6.73 -16.63 13.94
N SER A 87 -5.62 -16.69 13.17
CA SER A 87 -5.58 -16.50 11.72
C SER A 87 -5.11 -17.79 11.04
N THR A 88 -5.78 -18.93 11.32
CA THR A 88 -5.57 -20.16 10.56
C THR A 88 -6.05 -20.00 9.12
N THR A 89 -5.59 -20.86 8.23
CA THR A 89 -6.04 -20.84 6.82
C THR A 89 -7.56 -20.94 6.70
N ASP A 90 -8.21 -21.75 7.55
CA ASP A 90 -9.66 -21.89 7.58
C ASP A 90 -10.38 -20.63 8.05
N GLU A 91 -9.85 -19.97 9.10
CA GLU A 91 -10.43 -18.75 9.65
C GLU A 91 -10.26 -17.56 8.71
N LEU A 92 -9.16 -17.51 7.98
CA LEU A 92 -8.88 -16.45 6.99
C LEU A 92 -9.73 -16.54 5.70
N ARG A 93 -10.53 -17.61 5.49
CA ARG A 93 -11.37 -17.73 4.27
C ARG A 93 -12.34 -16.57 4.05
N PHE A 94 -12.68 -15.83 5.11
CA PHE A 94 -13.51 -14.62 5.03
C PHE A 94 -12.71 -13.33 4.86
N LEU A 95 -11.39 -13.38 4.83
CA LEU A 95 -10.55 -12.24 4.47
C LEU A 95 -10.44 -12.16 2.96
N THR A 96 -11.40 -11.52 2.34
CA THR A 96 -11.47 -11.33 0.89
C THR A 96 -11.90 -9.91 0.56
N THR A 97 -11.50 -9.41 -0.60
CA THR A 97 -11.94 -8.11 -1.11
C THR A 97 -13.47 -8.00 -1.10
N GLU A 98 -14.17 -9.06 -1.50
CA GLU A 98 -15.64 -9.09 -1.57
C GLU A 98 -16.32 -8.93 -0.20
N GLN A 99 -15.83 -9.62 0.82
CA GLN A 99 -16.33 -9.48 2.19
C GLN A 99 -16.02 -8.09 2.77
N THR A 100 -14.81 -7.56 2.51
CA THR A 100 -14.39 -6.25 3.02
C THR A 100 -15.21 -5.10 2.44
N ILE A 101 -15.49 -5.11 1.12
CA ILE A 101 -16.34 -4.07 0.55
C ILE A 101 -17.81 -4.19 0.97
N ALA A 102 -18.27 -5.40 1.30
CA ALA A 102 -19.60 -5.61 1.88
C ALA A 102 -19.69 -5.05 3.32
N ASP A 103 -18.60 -5.11 4.11
CA ASP A 103 -18.54 -4.45 5.42
C ASP A 103 -18.79 -2.95 5.31
N ASN A 104 -18.19 -2.28 4.33
CA ASN A 104 -18.34 -0.83 4.14
C ASN A 104 -19.82 -0.46 3.89
N ALA A 105 -20.50 -1.21 3.03
CA ALA A 105 -21.91 -0.98 2.74
C ALA A 105 -22.81 -1.33 3.94
N TYR A 106 -22.54 -2.44 4.60
CA TYR A 106 -23.27 -2.84 5.80
C TYR A 106 -23.11 -1.82 6.93
N PHE A 107 -21.88 -1.31 7.15
CA PHE A 107 -21.61 -0.29 8.16
C PHE A 107 -22.39 0.98 7.85
N ALA A 108 -22.40 1.47 6.61
CA ALA A 108 -23.15 2.65 6.21
C ALA A 108 -24.67 2.52 6.50
N GLN A 109 -25.22 1.31 6.46
CA GLN A 109 -26.66 1.06 6.74
C GLN A 109 -26.97 0.86 8.22
N HIS A 110 -25.98 0.55 9.08
CA HIS A 110 -26.22 0.10 10.46
C HIS A 110 -25.44 0.87 11.53
N ALA A 111 -24.55 1.80 11.13
CA ALA A 111 -23.74 2.56 12.05
C ALA A 111 -24.57 3.39 13.02
N THR A 112 -24.10 3.50 14.26
CA THR A 112 -24.68 4.35 15.29
C THR A 112 -23.61 5.28 15.85
N PHE A 113 -24.01 6.53 16.12
CA PHE A 113 -23.11 7.55 16.66
C PHE A 113 -23.72 8.07 17.96
N PRO A 114 -23.19 7.70 19.14
CA PRO A 114 -23.80 7.97 20.44
C PRO A 114 -24.09 9.45 20.75
N THR A 115 -23.36 10.36 20.08
CA THR A 115 -23.51 11.81 20.26
C THR A 115 -24.55 12.44 19.31
N ILE A 116 -25.15 11.66 18.40
CA ILE A 116 -26.04 12.16 17.35
C ILE A 116 -27.41 11.48 17.45
N ASP A 117 -28.44 12.27 17.76
CA ASP A 117 -29.81 11.75 17.98
C ASP A 117 -30.51 11.29 16.69
N SER A 118 -30.07 11.79 15.51
CA SER A 118 -30.68 11.45 14.23
C SER A 118 -29.98 10.26 13.58
N SER A 119 -30.74 9.38 12.92
CA SER A 119 -30.16 8.32 12.12
C SER A 119 -29.46 8.88 10.88
N LEU A 120 -28.16 8.63 10.76
CA LEU A 120 -27.33 8.94 9.58
C LEU A 120 -27.14 7.74 8.65
N ASN A 121 -27.81 6.62 8.93
CA ASN A 121 -27.69 5.41 8.09
C ASN A 121 -28.09 5.70 6.65
N ALA A 122 -27.35 5.09 5.70
CA ALA A 122 -27.70 5.16 4.29
C ALA A 122 -29.10 4.54 4.04
N PRO A 123 -29.95 5.13 3.20
CA PRO A 123 -29.72 6.31 2.37
C PRO A 123 -30.22 7.63 3.00
N ASN A 124 -30.32 7.75 4.34
CA ASN A 124 -30.82 8.98 4.97
C ASN A 124 -29.81 10.13 4.93
N ALA A 125 -28.52 9.83 4.96
CA ALA A 125 -27.43 10.78 4.76
C ALA A 125 -26.56 10.34 3.57
N PRO A 126 -25.87 11.26 2.87
CA PRO A 126 -24.91 10.88 1.84
C PRO A 126 -23.63 10.33 2.50
N TRP A 127 -23.32 9.09 2.20
CA TRP A 127 -22.09 8.43 2.62
C TRP A 127 -21.02 8.56 1.53
N ILE A 128 -19.93 9.22 1.85
CA ILE A 128 -18.81 9.45 0.94
C ILE A 128 -17.58 8.73 1.50
N LEU A 129 -17.05 7.80 0.73
CA LEU A 129 -15.88 7.01 1.11
C LEU A 129 -14.60 7.75 0.77
N TYR A 130 -13.58 7.53 1.58
CA TYR A 130 -12.21 7.87 1.26
C TYR A 130 -11.29 6.70 1.61
N GLY A 131 -10.34 6.40 0.75
CA GLY A 131 -9.31 5.41 1.03
C GLY A 131 -8.03 5.70 0.25
N GLY A 132 -6.90 5.49 0.92
CA GLY A 132 -5.57 5.52 0.29
C GLY A 132 -5.06 4.10 0.00
N SER A 133 -4.27 3.92 -1.08
CA SER A 133 -3.62 2.65 -1.38
C SER A 133 -4.61 1.48 -1.57
N LEU A 134 -4.44 0.37 -0.86
CA LEU A 134 -5.40 -0.74 -0.83
C LEU A 134 -6.82 -0.26 -0.47
N ALA A 135 -6.95 0.64 0.50
CA ALA A 135 -8.24 1.22 0.86
C ALA A 135 -8.81 2.10 -0.26
N GLY A 136 -7.97 2.70 -1.11
CA GLY A 136 -8.38 3.40 -2.33
C GLY A 136 -9.03 2.45 -3.34
N ALA A 137 -8.42 1.28 -3.54
CA ALA A 137 -9.04 0.23 -4.35
C ALA A 137 -10.37 -0.25 -3.74
N GLN A 138 -10.42 -0.47 -2.42
CA GLN A 138 -11.64 -0.86 -1.71
C GLN A 138 -12.74 0.22 -1.85
N THR A 139 -12.38 1.51 -1.84
CA THR A 139 -13.30 2.62 -2.13
C THR A 139 -13.90 2.49 -3.53
N ALA A 140 -13.06 2.32 -4.55
CA ALA A 140 -13.50 2.18 -5.93
C ALA A 140 -14.40 0.95 -6.12
N PHE A 141 -14.05 -0.20 -5.52
CA PHE A 141 -14.82 -1.44 -5.61
C PHE A 141 -16.13 -1.37 -4.82
N SER A 142 -16.14 -0.70 -3.66
CA SER A 142 -17.36 -0.44 -2.88
C SER A 142 -18.36 0.38 -3.68
N LEU A 143 -17.91 1.46 -4.33
CA LEU A 143 -18.78 2.28 -5.18
C LEU A 143 -19.23 1.53 -6.43
N LYS A 144 -18.37 0.74 -7.06
CA LYS A 144 -18.74 -0.10 -8.20
C LYS A 144 -19.87 -1.07 -7.88
N THR A 145 -19.89 -1.57 -6.64
CA THR A 145 -20.80 -2.64 -6.21
C THR A 145 -22.04 -2.10 -5.50
N TYR A 146 -21.89 -1.06 -4.67
CA TYR A 146 -22.91 -0.56 -3.75
C TYR A 146 -23.22 0.94 -3.92
N GLY A 147 -22.57 1.60 -4.88
CA GLY A 147 -22.77 3.02 -5.17
C GLY A 147 -23.87 3.28 -6.20
N GLY A 148 -24.03 4.55 -6.52
CA GLY A 148 -24.96 5.03 -7.52
C GLY A 148 -26.19 5.74 -6.93
N ASP A 149 -27.06 6.19 -7.80
CA ASP A 149 -28.22 7.01 -7.44
C ASP A 149 -29.21 6.32 -6.51
N ASP A 150 -29.40 5.01 -6.68
CA ASP A 150 -30.23 4.17 -5.83
C ASP A 150 -29.40 3.26 -4.92
N GLY A 151 -28.07 3.49 -4.87
CA GLY A 151 -27.14 2.73 -4.08
C GLY A 151 -27.09 3.12 -2.60
N ILE A 152 -26.33 2.35 -1.83
CA ILE A 152 -26.06 2.60 -0.41
C ILE A 152 -25.06 3.76 -0.27
N LEU A 153 -24.04 3.78 -1.13
CA LEU A 153 -22.93 4.71 -1.07
C LEU A 153 -23.11 5.82 -2.11
N TRP A 154 -22.96 7.05 -1.70
CA TRP A 154 -23.22 8.20 -2.57
C TRP A 154 -22.05 8.57 -3.47
N GLY A 155 -20.83 8.52 -2.96
CA GLY A 155 -19.61 8.83 -3.69
C GLY A 155 -18.35 8.42 -2.95
N GLY A 156 -17.18 8.65 -3.55
CA GLY A 156 -15.91 8.39 -2.87
C GLY A 156 -14.69 8.83 -3.64
N ILE A 157 -13.61 9.01 -2.91
CA ILE A 157 -12.28 9.38 -3.39
C ILE A 157 -11.34 8.22 -3.18
N ALA A 158 -10.78 7.70 -4.26
CA ALA A 158 -9.76 6.68 -4.28
C ALA A 158 -8.40 7.35 -4.51
N SER A 159 -7.61 7.48 -3.43
CA SER A 159 -6.27 8.07 -3.47
C SER A 159 -5.22 6.98 -3.64
N SER A 160 -4.34 7.10 -4.62
CA SER A 160 -3.34 6.08 -4.97
C SER A 160 -3.94 4.66 -4.95
N GLY A 161 -5.15 4.53 -5.47
CA GLY A 161 -5.94 3.31 -5.35
C GLY A 161 -5.42 2.20 -6.28
N THR A 162 -4.81 1.17 -5.72
CA THR A 162 -4.22 0.06 -6.45
C THR A 162 -5.29 -0.89 -7.00
N THR A 163 -6.09 -0.42 -7.96
CA THR A 163 -7.25 -1.16 -8.48
C THR A 163 -6.90 -2.33 -9.39
N LYS A 164 -5.65 -2.40 -9.86
CA LYS A 164 -5.12 -3.48 -10.69
C LYS A 164 -4.28 -4.44 -9.86
N ALA A 165 -4.55 -5.74 -9.99
CA ALA A 165 -3.73 -6.81 -9.42
C ALA A 165 -2.89 -7.47 -10.50
N GLU A 166 -1.61 -7.70 -10.19
CA GLU A 166 -0.62 -8.38 -11.04
C GLU A 166 0.19 -9.35 -10.20
N LEU A 167 0.75 -10.40 -10.81
CA LEU A 167 1.54 -11.37 -10.05
C LEU A 167 2.89 -10.77 -9.64
N ALA A 168 3.64 -10.26 -10.60
CA ALA A 168 4.95 -9.64 -10.40
C ALA A 168 4.87 -8.16 -10.71
N TYR A 169 5.06 -7.33 -9.70
CA TYR A 169 5.04 -5.88 -9.84
C TYR A 169 6.48 -5.35 -9.93
N VAL A 170 7.00 -5.28 -11.15
CA VAL A 170 8.37 -4.84 -11.41
C VAL A 170 8.49 -3.32 -11.52
N GLU A 171 7.39 -2.63 -11.77
CA GLU A 171 7.30 -1.18 -11.92
C GLU A 171 7.47 -0.42 -10.60
N TRP A 172 7.41 -1.11 -9.47
CA TRP A 172 7.57 -0.50 -8.15
C TRP A 172 8.83 0.37 -8.03
N TYR A 173 9.89 0.00 -8.74
CA TYR A 173 11.19 0.70 -8.70
C TYR A 173 11.34 1.79 -9.77
N ASP A 174 10.38 1.95 -10.67
CA ASP A 174 10.47 2.91 -11.78
C ASP A 174 10.49 4.38 -11.33
N PRO A 175 9.71 4.82 -10.35
CA PRO A 175 9.83 6.18 -9.84
C PRO A 175 11.21 6.49 -9.27
N ILE A 176 11.82 5.54 -8.55
CA ILE A 176 13.19 5.69 -8.02
C ILE A 176 14.19 5.81 -9.19
N GLN A 177 14.08 4.94 -10.19
CA GLN A 177 14.93 4.96 -11.37
C GLN A 177 14.83 6.28 -12.13
N LYS A 178 13.62 6.86 -12.18
CA LYS A 178 13.33 8.08 -12.95
C LYS A 178 13.63 9.38 -12.19
N TYR A 179 13.25 9.44 -10.91
CA TYR A 179 13.24 10.68 -10.13
C TYR A 179 14.32 10.73 -9.05
N GLY A 180 14.94 9.61 -8.69
CA GLY A 180 16.05 9.55 -7.76
C GLY A 180 17.28 10.29 -8.28
N PRO A 181 18.24 10.70 -7.41
CA PRO A 181 19.51 11.30 -7.82
C PRO A 181 20.26 10.37 -8.78
N GLN A 182 20.52 10.82 -9.99
CA GLN A 182 20.99 9.95 -11.09
C GLN A 182 22.40 9.40 -10.87
N ASP A 183 23.25 10.07 -10.14
CA ASP A 183 24.57 9.59 -9.71
C ASP A 183 24.46 8.45 -8.70
N CYS A 184 23.55 8.56 -7.75
CA CYS A 184 23.21 7.50 -6.79
C CYS A 184 22.59 6.31 -7.51
N VAL A 185 21.54 6.54 -8.27
CA VAL A 185 20.81 5.52 -9.05
C VAL A 185 21.76 4.76 -9.99
N GLY A 186 22.62 5.49 -10.72
CA GLY A 186 23.63 4.89 -11.61
C GLY A 186 24.65 4.04 -10.85
N SER A 187 25.09 4.47 -9.66
CA SER A 187 25.99 3.70 -8.81
C SER A 187 25.32 2.41 -8.33
N ILE A 188 24.08 2.47 -7.87
CA ILE A 188 23.30 1.30 -7.44
C ILE A 188 23.15 0.31 -8.59
N ASN A 189 22.72 0.80 -9.78
CA ASN A 189 22.55 -0.05 -10.96
C ASN A 189 23.85 -0.81 -11.31
N ALA A 190 25.00 -0.13 -11.28
CA ALA A 190 26.29 -0.73 -11.61
C ALA A 190 26.71 -1.77 -10.55
N ILE A 191 26.48 -1.50 -9.27
CA ILE A 191 26.82 -2.43 -8.18
C ILE A 191 25.92 -3.66 -8.24
N ILE A 192 24.61 -3.48 -8.40
CA ILE A 192 23.64 -4.59 -8.44
C ILE A 192 23.87 -5.49 -9.66
N ASP A 193 24.18 -4.92 -10.85
CA ASP A 193 24.54 -5.72 -12.03
C ASP A 193 25.79 -6.62 -11.75
N LYS A 194 26.79 -6.08 -11.07
CA LYS A 194 27.98 -6.85 -10.69
C LYS A 194 27.69 -7.90 -9.62
N ILE A 195 26.82 -7.62 -8.64
CA ILE A 195 26.32 -8.58 -7.68
C ILE A 195 25.64 -9.75 -8.40
N ASP A 196 24.73 -9.46 -9.32
CA ASP A 196 24.03 -10.48 -10.09
C ASP A 196 24.97 -11.29 -10.97
N PHE A 197 25.97 -10.64 -11.58
CA PHE A 197 27.01 -11.33 -12.34
C PHE A 197 27.78 -12.32 -11.46
N VAL A 198 28.31 -11.89 -10.31
CA VAL A 198 29.08 -12.78 -9.38
C VAL A 198 28.22 -13.96 -8.93
N ARG A 199 26.95 -13.73 -8.59
CA ARG A 199 26.01 -14.80 -8.25
C ARG A 199 25.83 -15.79 -9.40
N SER A 200 25.69 -15.30 -10.63
CA SER A 200 25.47 -16.14 -11.83
C SER A 200 26.64 -17.07 -12.14
N THR A 201 27.85 -16.78 -11.67
CA THR A 201 29.04 -17.63 -11.89
C THR A 201 28.99 -18.96 -11.14
N GLY A 202 28.16 -19.08 -10.11
CA GLY A 202 28.13 -20.24 -9.21
C GLY A 202 29.38 -20.37 -8.31
N ASN A 203 30.27 -19.36 -8.30
CA ASN A 203 31.46 -19.34 -7.43
C ASN A 203 31.06 -18.97 -5.99
N THR A 204 30.82 -19.99 -5.17
CA THR A 204 30.38 -19.83 -3.77
C THR A 204 31.36 -19.03 -2.91
N THR A 205 32.67 -19.10 -3.20
CA THR A 205 33.69 -18.31 -2.51
C THR A 205 33.53 -16.83 -2.82
N ALA A 206 33.40 -16.46 -4.10
CA ALA A 206 33.18 -15.07 -4.52
C ALA A 206 31.88 -14.51 -3.96
N VAL A 207 30.80 -15.29 -3.95
CA VAL A 207 29.51 -14.89 -3.36
C VAL A 207 29.66 -14.62 -1.85
N ARG A 208 30.37 -15.48 -1.13
CA ARG A 208 30.60 -15.29 0.31
C ARG A 208 31.48 -14.07 0.60
N GLU A 209 32.54 -13.86 -0.17
CA GLU A 209 33.39 -12.65 -0.08
C GLU A 209 32.55 -11.38 -0.33
N MET A 210 31.69 -11.41 -1.33
CA MET A 210 30.77 -10.31 -1.63
C MET A 210 29.81 -10.02 -0.45
N LYS A 211 29.15 -11.03 0.10
CA LYS A 211 28.26 -10.88 1.27
C LYS A 211 29.03 -10.33 2.49
N ALA A 212 30.28 -10.77 2.70
CA ALA A 212 31.13 -10.30 3.80
C ALA A 212 31.47 -8.80 3.73
N ILE A 213 31.58 -8.24 2.51
CA ILE A 213 31.78 -6.80 2.31
C ILE A 213 30.62 -6.01 2.93
N PHE A 214 29.40 -6.51 2.87
CA PHE A 214 28.22 -5.93 3.48
C PHE A 214 28.02 -6.32 4.96
N GLY A 215 28.84 -7.24 5.52
CA GLY A 215 28.66 -7.81 6.86
C GLY A 215 27.50 -8.81 6.94
N LEU A 216 27.15 -9.43 5.82
CA LEU A 216 25.98 -10.30 5.66
C LEU A 216 26.36 -11.73 5.22
N GLU A 217 27.61 -12.15 5.47
CA GLU A 217 28.11 -13.49 5.09
C GLU A 217 27.37 -14.64 5.76
N ALA A 218 26.68 -14.39 6.86
CA ALA A 218 25.84 -15.36 7.55
C ALA A 218 24.53 -15.68 6.82
N LEU A 219 24.06 -14.79 5.92
CA LEU A 219 22.87 -15.03 5.10
C LEU A 219 23.20 -16.06 4.01
N GLU A 220 22.82 -17.31 4.22
CA GLU A 220 23.03 -18.36 3.22
C GLU A 220 22.15 -18.16 1.99
N ASN A 221 20.90 -17.78 2.17
CA ASN A 221 19.97 -17.52 1.08
C ASN A 221 20.33 -16.22 0.33
N ASP A 222 20.46 -16.31 -1.00
CA ASP A 222 20.80 -15.15 -1.82
C ASP A 222 19.66 -14.13 -1.94
N GLY A 223 18.41 -14.59 -1.81
CA GLY A 223 17.24 -13.69 -1.76
C GLY A 223 17.24 -12.86 -0.48
N ASP A 224 17.54 -13.47 0.68
CA ASP A 224 17.63 -12.77 1.97
C ASP A 224 18.73 -11.70 1.93
N PHE A 225 19.91 -12.02 1.36
CA PHE A 225 20.97 -11.05 1.13
C PHE A 225 20.49 -9.90 0.20
N ALA A 226 19.91 -10.26 -0.94
CA ALA A 226 19.44 -9.29 -1.94
C ALA A 226 18.37 -8.36 -1.36
N MET A 227 17.45 -8.91 -0.56
CA MET A 227 16.43 -8.13 0.12
C MET A 227 17.03 -7.16 1.14
N THR A 228 18.00 -7.62 1.94
CA THR A 228 18.63 -6.79 2.97
C THR A 228 19.37 -5.60 2.38
N ILE A 229 20.11 -5.77 1.30
CA ILE A 229 20.80 -4.64 0.65
C ILE A 229 19.82 -3.70 -0.09
N ALA A 230 18.62 -4.15 -0.42
CA ALA A 230 17.58 -3.32 -1.05
C ALA A 230 16.81 -2.42 -0.04
N PHE A 231 16.96 -2.63 1.27
CA PHE A 231 16.22 -1.86 2.30
C PHE A 231 16.26 -0.35 2.13
N PRO A 232 17.39 0.28 1.78
CA PRO A 232 17.41 1.74 1.60
C PRO A 232 16.56 2.25 0.44
N LEU A 233 16.15 1.38 -0.47
CA LEU A 233 15.27 1.71 -1.60
C LEU A 233 13.80 1.40 -1.29
N GLY A 234 13.57 0.39 -0.49
CA GLY A 234 12.33 -0.32 -0.27
C GLY A 234 12.46 -1.76 -0.73
N GLY A 235 12.28 -2.70 0.21
CA GLY A 235 12.37 -4.13 -0.05
C GLY A 235 11.04 -4.72 -0.53
N PRO A 236 11.07 -5.97 -1.01
CA PRO A 236 9.86 -6.74 -1.23
C PRO A 236 9.02 -6.82 0.05
N MET A 237 7.73 -6.85 -0.12
CA MET A 237 6.71 -6.91 0.92
C MET A 237 7.15 -7.67 2.18
N PHE A 238 6.92 -7.10 3.34
CA PHE A 238 7.14 -7.58 4.72
C PHE A 238 8.36 -7.04 5.46
N TYR A 239 9.17 -6.16 4.88
CA TYR A 239 10.22 -5.51 5.66
C TYR A 239 9.98 -4.02 5.87
N PRO A 240 10.44 -3.48 7.01
CA PRO A 240 9.80 -2.33 7.68
C PRO A 240 10.06 -0.98 7.06
N THR A 241 10.80 -0.87 5.97
CA THR A 241 11.12 0.46 5.43
C THR A 241 11.03 0.47 3.91
N ASN A 242 9.96 1.04 3.41
CA ASN A 242 9.83 1.40 2.00
C ASN A 242 10.30 2.85 1.84
N ASN A 243 11.58 3.09 1.93
CA ASN A 243 12.15 4.43 2.09
C ASN A 243 11.69 5.45 1.02
N TRP A 244 11.57 5.06 -0.26
CA TRP A 244 10.98 5.95 -1.26
C TRP A 244 9.49 6.20 -1.01
N GLN A 245 8.73 5.18 -0.62
CA GLN A 245 7.30 5.29 -0.33
C GLN A 245 7.02 6.18 0.88
N GLU A 246 7.96 6.24 1.84
CA GLU A 246 7.86 7.06 3.05
C GLU A 246 8.24 8.54 2.82
N LEU A 247 8.66 8.92 1.62
CA LEU A 247 8.83 10.33 1.28
C LEU A 247 7.47 11.04 1.36
N ASN A 248 7.44 12.18 2.05
CA ASN A 248 6.22 12.96 2.23
C ASN A 248 6.51 14.45 2.29
N TRP A 249 5.57 15.24 1.78
CA TRP A 249 5.63 16.70 1.91
C TRP A 249 5.42 17.18 3.35
N ASN A 250 4.70 16.41 4.16
CA ASN A 250 4.44 16.71 5.56
C ASN A 250 5.61 16.19 6.43
N PRO A 251 6.37 17.07 7.12
CA PRO A 251 7.53 16.66 7.89
C PRO A 251 7.23 15.66 9.03
N GLU A 252 5.98 15.58 9.49
CA GLU A 252 5.57 14.62 10.52
C GLU A 252 5.59 13.16 9.98
N TYR A 253 5.42 13.00 8.68
CA TYR A 253 5.30 11.69 8.03
C TYR A 253 6.44 11.40 7.04
N ASN A 254 7.35 12.35 6.83
CA ASN A 254 8.45 12.20 5.89
C ASN A 254 9.61 11.43 6.50
N SER A 255 10.20 10.50 5.73
CA SER A 255 11.51 9.90 6.02
C SER A 255 12.57 10.45 5.08
N GLU A 256 13.70 10.89 5.64
CA GLU A 256 14.86 11.34 4.86
C GLU A 256 15.83 10.20 4.51
N ASP A 257 15.56 8.96 4.93
CA ASP A 257 16.48 7.83 4.86
C ASP A 257 16.94 7.52 3.43
N PHE A 258 16.07 7.70 2.44
CA PHE A 258 16.45 7.52 1.03
C PHE A 258 17.50 8.56 0.57
N TRP A 259 17.33 9.82 0.96
CA TRP A 259 18.25 10.90 0.61
C TRP A 259 19.57 10.74 1.34
N ASP A 260 19.54 10.34 2.61
CA ASP A 260 20.73 10.03 3.40
C ASP A 260 21.49 8.84 2.80
N PHE A 261 20.80 7.81 2.36
CA PHE A 261 21.41 6.69 1.67
C PHE A 261 22.12 7.13 0.40
N CYS A 262 21.45 7.87 -0.47
CA CYS A 262 22.03 8.36 -1.71
C CYS A 262 23.24 9.29 -1.46
N SER A 263 23.16 10.18 -0.49
CA SER A 263 24.26 11.04 -0.08
C SER A 263 25.48 10.24 0.40
N ASN A 264 25.24 9.14 1.09
CA ASN A 264 26.31 8.23 1.53
C ASN A 264 26.92 7.46 0.36
N VAL A 265 26.09 6.90 -0.54
CA VAL A 265 26.57 6.12 -1.70
C VAL A 265 27.49 6.96 -2.60
N THR A 266 27.14 8.21 -2.83
CA THR A 266 27.89 9.11 -3.72
C THR A 266 28.91 10.00 -2.99
N ASN A 267 29.24 9.71 -1.73
CA ASN A 267 30.16 10.51 -0.94
C ASN A 267 31.60 10.44 -1.47
N LEU A 268 32.09 11.56 -2.02
CA LEU A 268 33.45 11.70 -2.55
C LEU A 268 34.51 11.86 -1.46
N ASP A 269 34.13 12.25 -0.25
CA ASP A 269 35.01 12.47 0.88
C ASP A 269 35.11 11.24 1.79
N ALA A 270 34.71 10.07 1.29
CA ALA A 270 34.79 8.82 2.04
C ALA A 270 36.25 8.45 2.38
N PRO A 271 36.53 7.96 3.63
CA PRO A 271 37.87 7.55 4.01
C PRO A 271 38.48 6.48 3.08
N GLU A 272 39.81 6.51 2.93
CA GLU A 272 40.54 5.59 2.03
C GLU A 272 40.24 4.11 2.29
N ASN A 273 40.08 3.71 3.55
CA ASN A 273 39.71 2.33 3.90
C ASN A 273 38.32 1.92 3.41
N ILE A 274 37.45 2.87 3.11
CA ILE A 274 36.12 2.63 2.51
C ILE A 274 36.26 2.55 0.99
N THR A 275 36.94 3.54 0.38
CA THR A 275 37.09 3.57 -1.09
C THR A 275 37.95 2.43 -1.65
N GLN A 276 38.90 1.89 -0.85
CA GLN A 276 39.67 0.69 -1.23
C GLN A 276 38.79 -0.56 -1.39
N ILE A 277 37.61 -0.61 -0.74
CA ILE A 277 36.66 -1.73 -0.90
C ILE A 277 36.18 -1.86 -2.36
N ASP A 278 36.14 -0.78 -3.11
CA ASP A 278 35.74 -0.77 -4.52
C ASP A 278 36.58 -1.74 -5.39
N TYR A 279 37.81 -2.02 -4.97
CA TYR A 279 38.73 -2.92 -5.67
C TYR A 279 38.68 -4.37 -5.17
N SER A 280 38.03 -4.64 -4.03
CA SER A 280 38.07 -5.94 -3.35
C SER A 280 37.52 -7.08 -4.19
N LEU A 281 36.52 -6.82 -5.05
CA LEU A 281 35.88 -7.81 -5.91
C LEU A 281 36.24 -7.67 -7.38
N ALA A 282 37.15 -6.77 -7.74
CA ALA A 282 37.56 -6.51 -9.14
C ALA A 282 38.01 -7.79 -9.86
N GLN A 283 38.71 -8.71 -9.17
CA GLN A 283 39.13 -9.99 -9.72
C GLN A 283 37.99 -10.89 -10.22
N HIS A 284 36.78 -10.68 -9.72
CA HIS A 284 35.59 -11.43 -10.11
C HIS A 284 34.82 -10.76 -11.27
N THR A 285 35.21 -9.54 -11.66
CA THR A 285 34.55 -8.73 -12.72
C THR A 285 35.55 -8.11 -13.67
N ASN A 286 36.39 -8.95 -14.30
CA ASN A 286 37.35 -8.55 -15.34
C ASN A 286 38.37 -7.48 -14.93
N GLY A 287 38.66 -7.35 -13.64
CA GLY A 287 39.61 -6.35 -13.10
C GLY A 287 39.02 -4.95 -12.89
N GLU A 288 37.73 -4.75 -13.18
CA GLU A 288 37.07 -3.45 -13.03
C GLU A 288 36.67 -3.18 -11.58
N PRO A 289 36.96 -1.98 -11.03
CA PRO A 289 36.50 -1.62 -9.69
C PRO A 289 34.98 -1.49 -9.66
N TRP A 290 34.43 -1.70 -8.46
CA TRP A 290 33.00 -1.51 -8.20
C TRP A 290 32.80 -0.13 -7.55
N THR A 291 32.81 0.91 -8.36
CA THR A 291 32.74 2.29 -7.88
C THR A 291 31.58 2.48 -6.90
N ASN A 292 31.87 3.09 -5.74
CA ASN A 292 30.94 3.31 -4.64
C ASN A 292 30.48 2.05 -3.87
N LEU A 293 31.02 0.87 -4.14
CA LEU A 293 30.71 -0.35 -3.37
C LEU A 293 31.02 -0.16 -1.89
N GLY A 294 32.18 0.42 -1.57
CA GLY A 294 32.59 0.67 -0.20
C GLY A 294 31.62 1.57 0.54
N ASN A 295 31.15 2.62 -0.10
CA ASN A 295 30.16 3.55 0.43
C ASN A 295 28.82 2.86 0.69
N TYR A 296 28.31 2.12 -0.29
CA TYR A 296 27.06 1.37 -0.14
C TYR A 296 27.15 0.35 0.98
N ALA A 297 28.18 -0.50 0.97
CA ALA A 297 28.37 -1.51 2.00
C ALA A 297 28.54 -0.92 3.41
N ASN A 298 29.23 0.22 3.51
CA ASN A 298 29.36 0.93 4.77
C ASN A 298 28.04 1.45 5.30
N TYR A 299 27.14 1.95 4.41
CA TYR A 299 25.80 2.35 4.81
C TYR A 299 25.01 1.15 5.36
N ILE A 300 25.01 0.02 4.64
CA ILE A 300 24.31 -1.20 5.10
C ILE A 300 24.83 -1.63 6.48
N LYS A 301 26.15 -1.66 6.66
CA LYS A 301 26.75 -2.04 7.95
C LYS A 301 26.38 -1.11 9.09
N LYS A 302 26.26 0.20 8.83
CA LYS A 302 26.02 1.20 9.87
C LYS A 302 24.57 1.43 10.20
N HIS A 303 23.68 1.29 9.22
CA HIS A 303 22.29 1.69 9.35
C HIS A 303 21.30 0.50 9.24
N ILE A 304 21.66 -0.56 8.53
CA ILE A 304 20.76 -1.71 8.33
C ILE A 304 21.11 -2.85 9.26
N VAL A 305 22.38 -3.32 9.26
CA VAL A 305 22.79 -4.44 10.10
C VAL A 305 22.47 -4.26 11.60
N PRO A 306 22.61 -3.06 12.19
CA PRO A 306 22.24 -2.85 13.59
C PRO A 306 20.76 -3.01 13.93
N LEU A 307 19.86 -2.99 12.94
CA LEU A 307 18.43 -3.23 13.16
C LEU A 307 18.15 -4.65 13.71
N CYS A 308 19.11 -5.57 13.61
CA CYS A 308 19.02 -6.90 14.22
C CYS A 308 19.03 -6.91 15.76
N ASP A 309 19.40 -5.80 16.40
CA ASP A 309 19.47 -5.65 17.87
C ASP A 309 20.09 -6.86 18.61
N GLY A 310 21.20 -7.37 18.06
CA GLY A 310 21.93 -8.51 18.62
C GLY A 310 21.39 -9.90 18.25
N ALA A 311 20.30 -9.99 17.47
CA ALA A 311 19.85 -11.25 16.90
C ALA A 311 20.85 -11.79 15.86
N ALA A 312 20.85 -13.10 15.63
CA ALA A 312 21.63 -13.68 14.54
C ALA A 312 21.10 -13.17 13.19
N ILE A 313 22.02 -12.73 12.32
CA ILE A 313 21.70 -12.07 11.03
C ILE A 313 20.82 -12.95 10.13
N ASP A 314 21.01 -14.26 10.15
CA ASP A 314 20.26 -15.26 9.37
C ASP A 314 18.95 -15.71 10.04
N SER A 315 18.67 -15.22 11.25
CA SER A 315 17.41 -15.53 11.95
C SER A 315 16.24 -14.70 11.41
N THR A 316 15.02 -15.20 11.63
CA THR A 316 13.79 -14.45 11.30
C THR A 316 13.53 -13.26 12.23
N ALA A 317 14.23 -13.19 13.35
CA ALA A 317 14.26 -12.00 14.18
C ALA A 317 15.18 -10.91 13.61
N CYS A 318 15.88 -11.19 12.51
CA CYS A 318 16.72 -10.28 11.76
C CYS A 318 16.39 -10.35 10.26
N PHE A 319 17.28 -10.80 9.39
CA PHE A 319 17.12 -10.74 7.93
C PHE A 319 16.86 -12.10 7.26
N GLY A 320 16.90 -13.19 8.01
CA GLY A 320 16.60 -14.52 7.48
C GLY A 320 15.10 -14.73 7.33
N THR A 321 14.67 -15.29 6.20
CA THR A 321 13.26 -15.57 5.92
C THR A 321 12.94 -17.06 5.82
N GLN A 322 13.95 -17.96 6.03
CA GLN A 322 13.84 -19.37 5.69
C GLN A 322 13.29 -20.25 6.82
N ASN A 323 12.78 -19.67 7.91
CA ASN A 323 12.18 -20.42 9.02
C ASN A 323 10.68 -20.64 8.80
N GLU A 324 10.30 -21.79 8.27
CA GLU A 324 8.89 -22.15 8.02
C GLU A 324 8.01 -22.05 9.27
N SER A 325 8.55 -22.41 10.46
CA SER A 325 7.79 -22.35 11.72
C SER A 325 7.40 -20.93 12.11
N TYR A 326 8.22 -19.94 11.76
CA TYR A 326 7.89 -18.53 11.98
C TYR A 326 6.67 -18.10 11.14
N TRP A 327 6.68 -18.48 9.87
CA TRP A 327 5.57 -18.14 8.97
C TRP A 327 4.27 -18.87 9.34
N ALA A 328 4.38 -20.07 9.89
CA ALA A 328 3.24 -20.91 10.28
C ALA A 328 2.51 -20.41 11.55
N GLU A 329 3.04 -19.42 12.27
CA GLU A 329 2.37 -18.81 13.42
C GLU A 329 1.00 -18.26 13.04
N THR A 330 -0.02 -18.59 13.87
CA THR A 330 -1.43 -18.25 13.58
C THR A 330 -1.98 -17.10 14.40
N SER A 331 -1.13 -16.39 15.12
CA SER A 331 -1.53 -15.18 15.86
C SER A 331 -2.04 -14.11 14.90
N ASN A 332 -3.09 -13.41 15.31
CA ASN A 332 -3.64 -12.30 14.52
C ASN A 332 -2.61 -11.18 14.39
N SER A 333 -2.33 -10.78 13.16
CA SER A 333 -1.49 -9.63 12.85
C SER A 333 -1.83 -9.06 11.47
N GLY A 334 -1.66 -7.74 11.32
CA GLY A 334 -1.87 -7.08 10.03
C GLY A 334 -0.98 -7.64 8.93
N SER A 335 0.29 -7.92 9.23
CA SER A 335 1.24 -8.50 8.26
C SER A 335 0.79 -9.88 7.76
N ARG A 336 0.29 -10.74 8.66
CA ARG A 336 -0.24 -12.05 8.27
C ARG A 336 -1.50 -11.94 7.42
N SER A 337 -2.41 -11.03 7.78
CA SER A 337 -3.63 -10.76 7.03
C SER A 337 -3.32 -10.20 5.63
N TYR A 338 -2.38 -9.28 5.53
CA TYR A 338 -1.93 -8.74 4.26
C TYR A 338 -1.27 -9.82 3.38
N LEU A 339 -0.37 -10.64 3.96
CA LEU A 339 0.24 -11.77 3.27
C LEU A 339 -0.83 -12.73 2.71
N TYR A 340 -1.88 -13.04 3.50
CA TYR A 340 -2.96 -13.90 3.01
C TYR A 340 -3.67 -13.30 1.78
N SER A 341 -3.96 -12.01 1.81
CA SER A 341 -4.60 -11.30 0.69
C SER A 341 -3.73 -11.33 -0.57
N THR A 342 -2.40 -11.17 -0.44
CA THR A 342 -1.47 -11.26 -1.57
C THR A 342 -1.34 -12.69 -2.08
N CYS A 343 -1.32 -13.68 -1.19
CA CYS A 343 -1.24 -15.10 -1.56
C CYS A 343 -2.51 -15.61 -2.25
N THR A 344 -3.65 -14.93 -2.06
CA THR A 344 -4.96 -15.43 -2.54
C THR A 344 -5.58 -14.61 -3.66
N GLU A 345 -5.50 -13.28 -3.62
CA GLU A 345 -6.24 -12.40 -4.53
C GLU A 345 -5.40 -11.36 -5.27
N SER A 346 -4.52 -10.62 -4.57
CA SER A 346 -3.87 -9.44 -5.16
C SER A 346 -2.52 -9.72 -5.80
N GLY A 347 -1.77 -10.72 -5.34
CA GLY A 347 -0.39 -10.92 -5.81
C GLY A 347 0.46 -9.70 -5.51
N THR A 348 0.83 -8.97 -6.54
CA THR A 348 1.61 -7.71 -6.49
C THR A 348 2.96 -7.85 -5.80
N TYR A 349 3.61 -8.99 -6.04
CA TYR A 349 4.95 -9.22 -5.49
C TYR A 349 5.95 -8.27 -6.16
N GLN A 350 6.60 -7.44 -5.36
CA GLN A 350 7.68 -6.57 -5.81
C GLN A 350 8.84 -7.44 -6.29
N ALA A 351 9.14 -7.41 -7.57
CA ALA A 351 10.15 -8.26 -8.18
C ALA A 351 11.13 -7.42 -9.01
N ALA A 352 12.36 -7.93 -9.13
CA ALA A 352 13.35 -7.31 -9.99
C ALA A 352 12.99 -7.46 -11.46
N ARG A 353 13.20 -6.39 -12.26
CA ARG A 353 13.09 -6.47 -13.71
C ARG A 353 14.08 -7.49 -14.26
N PRO A 354 13.66 -8.37 -15.19
CA PRO A 354 14.56 -9.37 -15.77
C PRO A 354 15.65 -8.72 -16.66
N TYR A 355 15.39 -7.53 -17.18
CA TYR A 355 16.27 -6.79 -18.10
C TYR A 355 16.36 -5.32 -17.74
N GLY A 356 17.40 -4.65 -18.24
CA GLY A 356 17.65 -3.22 -17.99
C GLY A 356 18.44 -2.97 -16.71
N PRO A 357 18.71 -1.71 -16.38
CA PRO A 357 19.48 -1.33 -15.19
C PRO A 357 18.72 -1.71 -13.91
N PRO A 358 19.30 -2.55 -13.02
CA PRO A 358 18.62 -3.05 -11.84
C PRO A 358 18.84 -2.13 -10.64
N LEU A 359 17.79 -1.81 -9.91
CA LEU A 359 17.91 -1.21 -8.57
C LEU A 359 17.99 -2.26 -7.49
N ILE A 360 17.40 -3.43 -7.72
CA ILE A 360 17.46 -4.59 -6.82
C ILE A 360 17.96 -5.83 -7.58
N SER A 361 18.59 -6.76 -6.84
CA SER A 361 19.12 -7.98 -7.45
C SER A 361 18.02 -8.86 -8.05
N ARG A 362 18.32 -9.47 -9.20
CA ARG A 362 17.46 -10.46 -9.87
C ARG A 362 17.29 -11.77 -9.10
N ALA A 363 17.89 -11.90 -7.88
CA ALA A 363 17.50 -12.91 -6.91
C ALA A 363 16.06 -12.72 -6.42
N LEU A 364 15.58 -11.49 -6.41
CA LEU A 364 14.25 -11.12 -5.92
C LEU A 364 13.22 -11.29 -7.04
N GLN A 365 12.75 -12.51 -7.20
CA GLN A 365 11.70 -12.91 -8.13
C GLN A 365 10.48 -13.45 -7.38
N VAL A 366 9.35 -13.56 -8.04
CA VAL A 366 8.09 -14.09 -7.48
C VAL A 366 8.29 -15.36 -6.63
N PRO A 367 9.06 -16.38 -7.03
CA PRO A 367 9.23 -17.58 -6.22
C PRO A 367 9.84 -17.33 -4.84
N TYR A 368 10.69 -16.31 -4.70
CA TYR A 368 11.30 -15.97 -3.41
C TYR A 368 10.26 -15.49 -2.41
N THR A 369 9.33 -14.62 -2.82
CA THR A 369 8.28 -14.10 -1.94
C THR A 369 7.12 -15.09 -1.79
N GLN A 370 6.73 -15.76 -2.88
CA GLN A 370 5.58 -16.67 -2.89
C GLN A 370 5.80 -17.93 -2.03
N GLN A 371 7.05 -18.35 -1.78
CA GLN A 371 7.32 -19.49 -0.88
C GLN A 371 6.74 -19.26 0.53
N TRP A 372 6.72 -18.01 1.01
CA TRP A 372 6.17 -17.66 2.32
C TRP A 372 4.67 -17.98 2.41
N CYS A 373 3.93 -17.88 1.32
CA CYS A 373 2.51 -18.25 1.27
C CYS A 373 2.30 -19.72 1.66
N THR A 374 3.11 -20.61 1.11
CA THR A 374 3.02 -22.06 1.38
C THR A 374 3.32 -22.38 2.83
N TRP A 375 4.30 -21.70 3.41
CA TRP A 375 4.67 -21.91 4.83
C TRP A 375 3.66 -21.28 5.79
N ALA A 376 3.17 -20.08 5.46
CA ALA A 376 2.24 -19.37 6.32
C ALA A 376 0.84 -19.99 6.35
N PHE A 377 0.38 -20.55 5.23
CA PHE A 377 -0.99 -20.99 5.07
C PHE A 377 -1.08 -22.45 4.60
N PRO A 378 -0.68 -23.42 5.47
CA PRO A 378 -0.90 -24.84 5.17
C PRO A 378 -2.39 -25.09 4.96
N ALA A 379 -2.73 -26.11 4.14
CA ALA A 379 -4.11 -26.48 3.89
C ALA A 379 -4.84 -26.80 5.19
N GLY A 380 -6.00 -26.16 5.39
CA GLY A 380 -6.91 -26.42 6.50
C GLY A 380 -7.91 -27.55 6.16
N GLU A 381 -8.92 -27.69 6.99
CA GLU A 381 -10.04 -28.62 6.77
C GLU A 381 -11.00 -28.11 5.70
N TYR A 382 -11.22 -26.79 5.69
CA TYR A 382 -12.24 -26.13 4.84
C TYR A 382 -11.65 -25.22 3.78
N ASN A 383 -10.41 -24.78 3.93
CA ASN A 383 -9.79 -23.82 3.04
C ASN A 383 -8.33 -24.17 2.73
N SER A 384 -7.92 -23.84 1.53
CA SER A 384 -6.52 -23.89 1.09
C SER A 384 -6.22 -22.72 0.19
N ILE A 385 -5.01 -22.16 0.27
CA ILE A 385 -4.60 -21.13 -0.65
C ILE A 385 -4.38 -21.72 -2.06
N PRO A 386 -4.63 -20.93 -3.12
CA PRO A 386 -4.30 -21.36 -4.49
C PRO A 386 -2.78 -21.42 -4.68
N ALA A 387 -2.32 -22.22 -5.64
CA ALA A 387 -0.89 -22.31 -5.98
C ALA A 387 -0.29 -20.98 -6.48
N THR A 388 -1.14 -20.15 -7.09
CA THR A 388 -0.84 -18.76 -7.45
C THR A 388 -2.06 -17.91 -7.15
N PRO A 389 -1.90 -16.63 -6.74
CA PRO A 389 -3.03 -15.75 -6.44
C PRO A 389 -4.06 -15.71 -7.57
N GLU A 390 -5.33 -15.78 -7.22
CA GLU A 390 -6.44 -15.68 -8.18
C GLU A 390 -6.74 -14.22 -8.54
N LEU A 391 -5.82 -13.58 -9.24
CA LEU A 391 -5.87 -12.14 -9.60
C LEU A 391 -7.19 -11.71 -10.24
N TRP A 392 -7.91 -12.63 -10.87
CA TRP A 392 -9.20 -12.36 -11.47
C TRP A 392 -10.27 -11.95 -10.43
N ARG A 393 -10.13 -12.41 -9.18
CA ARG A 393 -11.06 -12.05 -8.09
C ARG A 393 -10.96 -10.58 -7.72
N TYR A 394 -9.75 -10.04 -7.79
CA TYR A 394 -9.49 -8.63 -7.61
C TYR A 394 -9.82 -7.83 -8.86
N ASN A 395 -9.34 -8.26 -10.02
CA ASN A 395 -9.51 -7.57 -11.30
C ASN A 395 -10.96 -7.61 -11.84
N LYS A 396 -11.86 -8.47 -11.29
CA LYS A 396 -13.27 -8.52 -11.67
C LYS A 396 -14.01 -7.18 -11.50
N TYR A 397 -13.50 -6.31 -10.64
CA TYR A 397 -14.09 -4.98 -10.43
C TYR A 397 -13.72 -3.97 -11.53
N GLY A 398 -12.85 -4.32 -12.44
CA GLY A 398 -12.51 -3.51 -13.63
C GLY A 398 -11.02 -3.18 -13.78
N GLY A 399 -10.19 -3.41 -12.76
CA GLY A 399 -8.76 -3.07 -12.83
C GLY A 399 -8.55 -1.59 -13.15
N TYR A 400 -7.78 -1.28 -14.18
CA TYR A 400 -7.56 0.10 -14.64
C TYR A 400 -8.83 0.80 -15.15
N GLU A 401 -9.84 0.05 -15.56
CA GLU A 401 -11.08 0.54 -16.17
C GLU A 401 -12.25 0.59 -15.18
N VAL A 402 -12.00 0.44 -13.88
CA VAL A 402 -13.06 0.54 -12.88
C VAL A 402 -13.75 1.90 -12.98
N VAL A 403 -15.07 1.89 -13.14
CA VAL A 403 -15.90 3.08 -13.17
C VAL A 403 -17.08 2.92 -12.23
N ALA A 404 -17.45 4.00 -11.57
CA ALA A 404 -18.63 4.12 -10.74
C ALA A 404 -19.09 5.58 -10.75
N GLU A 405 -20.36 5.81 -10.48
CA GLU A 405 -20.87 7.17 -10.28
C GLU A 405 -20.17 7.82 -9.07
N ARG A 406 -19.82 9.09 -9.21
CA ARG A 406 -19.18 9.89 -8.16
C ARG A 406 -17.94 9.22 -7.54
N LEU A 407 -17.15 8.56 -8.38
CA LEU A 407 -15.83 8.03 -8.04
C LEU A 407 -14.75 8.98 -8.54
N ALA A 408 -14.11 9.70 -7.63
CA ALA A 408 -12.92 10.50 -7.89
C ALA A 408 -11.65 9.66 -7.71
N ARG A 409 -10.63 9.94 -8.53
CA ARG A 409 -9.32 9.29 -8.47
C ARG A 409 -8.23 10.34 -8.36
N ILE A 410 -7.33 10.13 -7.43
CA ILE A 410 -6.21 11.03 -7.20
C ILE A 410 -4.95 10.19 -6.97
N ASP A 411 -3.89 10.47 -7.72
CA ASP A 411 -2.64 9.71 -7.65
C ASP A 411 -1.44 10.66 -7.62
N GLY A 412 -0.32 10.21 -7.05
CA GLY A 412 0.96 10.93 -7.10
C GLY A 412 1.80 10.50 -8.29
N GLU A 413 2.45 11.44 -8.98
CA GLU A 413 3.29 11.15 -10.16
C GLU A 413 4.53 10.31 -9.83
N GLN A 414 5.04 10.42 -8.58
CA GLN A 414 6.23 9.70 -8.11
C GLN A 414 5.92 8.53 -7.20
N ASP A 415 4.64 8.13 -7.16
CA ASP A 415 4.17 7.01 -6.37
C ASP A 415 4.70 5.68 -6.93
N VAL A 416 5.31 4.86 -6.09
CA VAL A 416 5.79 3.52 -6.44
C VAL A 416 4.66 2.57 -6.85
N TRP A 417 3.43 2.86 -6.44
CA TRP A 417 2.24 2.09 -6.78
C TRP A 417 1.46 2.63 -7.98
N LEU A 418 1.94 3.71 -8.61
CA LEU A 418 1.23 4.40 -9.68
C LEU A 418 0.80 3.46 -10.83
N ASP A 419 1.65 2.50 -11.19
CA ASP A 419 1.36 1.59 -12.30
C ASP A 419 0.33 0.49 -11.96
N LEU A 420 -0.19 0.46 -10.73
CA LEU A 420 -1.39 -0.31 -10.35
C LEU A 420 -2.63 0.58 -10.15
N CYS A 421 -2.48 1.90 -10.26
CA CYS A 421 -3.51 2.90 -10.03
C CYS A 421 -4.15 3.38 -11.34
N TYR A 422 -5.06 4.34 -11.22
CA TYR A 422 -5.81 4.88 -12.37
C TYR A 422 -4.91 5.56 -13.41
N HIS A 423 -3.89 6.33 -12.98
CA HIS A 423 -2.98 7.05 -13.87
C HIS A 423 -1.76 6.23 -14.31
N SER A 424 -1.83 4.91 -14.20
CA SER A 424 -0.80 3.99 -14.69
C SER A 424 -0.42 4.26 -16.15
N SER A 425 0.86 4.17 -16.45
CA SER A 425 1.36 4.20 -17.84
C SER A 425 0.92 2.97 -18.64
N ASN A 426 0.59 1.86 -17.95
CA ASN A 426 0.10 0.61 -18.52
C ASN A 426 -1.42 0.61 -18.75
N ALA A 427 -2.14 1.62 -18.23
CA ALA A 427 -3.57 1.72 -18.43
C ALA A 427 -3.92 2.08 -19.89
N PRO A 428 -5.08 1.63 -20.40
CA PRO A 428 -5.56 2.07 -21.71
C PRO A 428 -5.62 3.59 -21.80
N GLY A 429 -5.23 4.13 -22.95
CA GLY A 429 -5.28 5.58 -23.18
C GLY A 429 -6.69 6.11 -22.95
N ARG A 430 -6.82 7.08 -22.05
CA ARG A 430 -8.07 7.74 -21.72
C ARG A 430 -8.08 9.13 -22.31
N VAL A 431 -9.07 9.39 -23.16
CA VAL A 431 -9.30 10.72 -23.69
C VAL A 431 -10.56 11.26 -23.02
N THR A 432 -10.38 12.24 -22.14
CA THR A 432 -11.51 13.00 -21.60
C THR A 432 -12.08 13.84 -22.76
N ALA A 433 -13.22 13.41 -23.29
CA ALA A 433 -13.74 13.97 -24.55
C ALA A 433 -14.27 15.40 -24.36
N ASN A 434 -14.74 15.78 -23.17
CA ASN A 434 -15.27 17.09 -22.85
C ASN A 434 -15.33 17.37 -21.35
N ALA A 435 -15.72 18.59 -20.96
CA ALA A 435 -15.81 19.01 -19.57
C ALA A 435 -16.85 18.19 -18.76
N GLU A 436 -17.95 17.77 -19.37
CA GLU A 436 -18.99 16.97 -18.73
C GLU A 436 -18.46 15.59 -18.34
N GLU A 437 -17.71 14.93 -19.21
CA GLU A 437 -17.06 13.66 -18.90
C GLU A 437 -16.01 13.80 -17.78
N ALA A 438 -15.23 14.89 -17.78
CA ALA A 438 -14.30 15.20 -16.71
C ALA A 438 -15.00 15.44 -15.35
N GLU A 439 -16.22 15.93 -15.36
CA GLU A 439 -17.02 16.10 -14.17
C GLU A 439 -17.66 14.80 -13.67
N GLN A 440 -18.03 13.92 -14.58
CA GLN A 440 -18.58 12.60 -14.25
C GLN A 440 -17.51 11.63 -13.72
N HIS A 441 -16.28 11.76 -14.21
CA HIS A 441 -15.13 10.92 -13.83
C HIS A 441 -13.97 11.78 -13.32
N PRO A 442 -14.14 12.44 -12.16
CA PRO A 442 -13.12 13.35 -11.64
C PRO A 442 -11.81 12.61 -11.35
N GLN A 443 -10.71 13.18 -11.86
CA GLN A 443 -9.38 12.61 -11.70
C GLN A 443 -8.34 13.72 -11.53
N LEU A 444 -7.29 13.42 -10.77
CA LEU A 444 -6.16 14.31 -10.55
C LEU A 444 -4.87 13.51 -10.40
N LEU A 445 -3.87 13.82 -11.23
CA LEU A 445 -2.49 13.39 -11.00
C LEU A 445 -1.72 14.55 -10.40
N ILE A 446 -1.19 14.37 -9.20
CA ILE A 446 -0.43 15.40 -8.47
C ILE A 446 1.02 15.30 -8.90
N THR A 447 1.52 16.28 -9.66
CA THR A 447 2.91 16.33 -10.10
C THR A 447 3.86 16.44 -8.90
N GLY A 448 4.88 15.58 -8.88
CA GLY A 448 5.90 15.54 -7.84
C GLY A 448 5.46 14.91 -6.52
N ALA A 449 4.21 14.46 -6.40
CA ALA A 449 3.73 13.78 -5.20
C ALA A 449 4.04 12.28 -5.21
N GLY A 450 4.24 11.72 -4.02
CA GLY A 450 4.34 10.29 -3.76
C GLY A 450 3.00 9.67 -3.37
N HIS A 451 3.07 8.56 -2.63
CA HIS A 451 1.95 7.69 -2.29
C HIS A 451 0.90 8.39 -1.41
N HIS A 452 -0.31 8.59 -1.91
CA HIS A 452 -1.50 9.24 -1.32
C HIS A 452 -1.18 10.51 -0.48
N TRP A 453 -0.35 11.40 -1.03
CA TRP A 453 0.06 12.63 -0.34
C TRP A 453 -1.10 13.60 -0.05
N ASP A 454 -2.19 13.51 -0.77
CA ASP A 454 -3.43 14.25 -0.55
C ASP A 454 -4.16 13.86 0.75
N SER A 455 -3.90 12.66 1.30
CA SER A 455 -4.51 12.24 2.56
C SER A 455 -3.98 12.97 3.79
N TYR A 456 -2.78 13.53 3.69
CA TYR A 456 -2.12 14.27 4.77
C TYR A 456 -2.49 15.75 4.73
N GLY A 457 -2.60 16.37 5.91
CA GLY A 457 -2.86 17.79 6.06
C GLY A 457 -2.21 18.36 7.31
N ILE A 458 -2.29 19.65 7.47
CA ILE A 458 -1.89 20.40 8.66
C ILE A 458 -2.91 21.47 8.99
N LEU A 459 -3.10 21.77 10.27
CA LEU A 459 -4.11 22.75 10.69
C LEU A 459 -3.87 24.17 10.10
N ASP A 460 -2.59 24.56 9.99
CA ASP A 460 -2.24 25.76 9.25
C ASP A 460 -2.17 25.49 7.74
N VAL A 461 -3.30 25.47 7.09
CA VAL A 461 -3.42 25.23 5.64
C VAL A 461 -2.55 26.17 4.79
N ALA A 462 -2.15 27.35 5.34
CA ALA A 462 -1.25 28.27 4.64
C ALA A 462 0.19 27.74 4.56
N ALA A 463 0.58 26.86 5.47
CA ALA A 463 1.90 26.22 5.49
C ALA A 463 1.99 25.00 4.55
N GLU A 464 0.88 24.47 4.05
CA GLU A 464 0.92 23.41 3.05
C GLU A 464 1.58 23.88 1.75
N PRO A 465 2.31 23.00 1.04
CA PRO A 465 2.77 23.29 -0.33
C PRO A 465 1.60 23.64 -1.25
N GLN A 466 1.85 24.52 -2.20
CA GLN A 466 0.77 25.00 -3.09
C GLN A 466 0.08 23.86 -3.84
N PHE A 467 0.81 22.88 -4.33
CA PHE A 467 0.26 21.75 -5.10
C PHE A 467 -0.65 20.86 -4.26
N ILE A 468 -0.37 20.69 -2.96
CA ILE A 468 -1.22 19.97 -1.99
C ILE A 468 -2.49 20.77 -1.70
N ARG A 469 -2.38 22.09 -1.43
CA ARG A 469 -3.56 22.95 -1.27
C ARG A 469 -4.47 22.94 -2.48
N GLU A 470 -3.91 22.85 -3.68
CA GLU A 470 -4.69 22.74 -4.92
C GLU A 470 -5.41 21.39 -5.01
N ALA A 471 -4.78 20.30 -4.58
CA ALA A 471 -5.38 18.99 -4.47
C ALA A 471 -6.55 18.99 -3.48
N HIS A 472 -6.35 19.44 -2.24
CA HIS A 472 -7.42 19.55 -1.24
C HIS A 472 -8.59 20.43 -1.71
N ARG A 473 -8.31 21.56 -2.38
CA ARG A 473 -9.36 22.39 -2.97
C ARG A 473 -10.14 21.69 -4.09
N TRP A 474 -9.46 20.85 -4.86
CA TRP A 474 -10.09 20.05 -5.90
C TRP A 474 -11.01 19.01 -5.29
N GLU A 475 -10.60 18.31 -4.24
CA GLU A 475 -11.40 17.34 -3.51
C GLU A 475 -12.62 17.99 -2.87
N ILE A 476 -12.46 19.14 -2.19
CA ILE A 476 -13.55 19.91 -1.61
C ILE A 476 -14.58 20.30 -2.68
N ARG A 477 -14.13 20.81 -3.85
CA ARG A 477 -15.05 21.17 -4.94
C ARG A 477 -15.81 19.97 -5.49
N THR A 478 -15.12 18.85 -5.66
CA THR A 478 -15.69 17.59 -6.14
C THR A 478 -16.79 17.09 -5.20
N VAL A 479 -16.49 17.03 -3.91
CA VAL A 479 -17.45 16.60 -2.88
C VAL A 479 -18.64 17.55 -2.78
N ARG A 480 -18.42 18.88 -2.80
CA ARG A 480 -19.50 19.86 -2.75
C ARG A 480 -20.47 19.71 -3.91
N ARG A 481 -19.98 19.46 -5.13
CA ARG A 481 -20.84 19.17 -6.28
C ARG A 481 -21.71 17.93 -6.03
N TRP A 482 -21.15 16.83 -5.56
CA TRP A 482 -21.92 15.62 -5.24
C TRP A 482 -22.98 15.86 -4.16
N LEU A 483 -22.69 16.73 -3.17
CA LEU A 483 -23.66 17.09 -2.14
C LEU A 483 -24.80 17.97 -2.68
N ASP A 484 -24.54 18.82 -3.67
CA ASP A 484 -25.60 19.61 -4.34
C ASP A 484 -26.48 18.72 -5.21
N GLU A 485 -25.93 17.71 -5.90
CA GLU A 485 -26.69 16.64 -6.59
C GLU A 485 -27.61 15.89 -5.61
N TRP A 486 -27.07 15.48 -4.44
CA TRP A 486 -27.85 14.83 -3.38
C TRP A 486 -29.04 15.65 -2.93
N LYS A 487 -28.86 16.96 -2.68
CA LYS A 487 -29.93 17.87 -2.28
C LYS A 487 -31.00 18.03 -3.36
N GLY A 488 -30.56 18.14 -4.61
CA GLY A 488 -31.46 18.24 -5.78
C GLY A 488 -32.36 17.01 -5.92
N LYS A 489 -31.79 15.81 -5.79
CA LYS A 489 -32.53 14.54 -5.86
C LYS A 489 -33.60 14.43 -4.76
N ARG A 490 -33.27 14.82 -3.51
CA ARG A 490 -34.22 14.80 -2.40
C ARG A 490 -35.35 15.80 -2.51
N GLN A 491 -35.15 16.91 -3.21
CA GLN A 491 -36.21 17.90 -3.48
C GLN A 491 -37.16 17.41 -4.56
N SER A 492 -36.66 16.77 -5.62
CA SER A 492 -37.48 16.20 -6.70
C SER A 492 -38.33 15.01 -6.23
N GLY A 493 -37.78 14.12 -5.40
CA GLY A 493 -38.50 12.96 -4.84
C GLY A 493 -39.57 13.32 -3.77
N LYS A 494 -39.61 14.57 -3.29
CA LYS A 494 -40.69 15.07 -2.40
C LYS A 494 -41.84 15.73 -3.15
N SER A 495 -41.71 15.91 -4.46
CA SER A 495 -42.73 16.56 -5.33
C SER A 495 -43.57 15.52 -6.09
N GLU A 496 -43.29 14.23 -5.94
CA GLU A 496 -44.14 13.12 -6.39
C GLU A 496 -44.89 12.50 -5.18
#